data_ca2114bb6892776f6b74305d8177baf7
#
_entry.id   ca2114bb6892776f6b74305d8177baf7
#
_cell.length_a   1.000
_cell.length_b   1.000
_cell.length_c   1.000
_cell.angle_alpha   90.00
_cell.angle_beta   90.00
_cell.angle_gamma   90.00
#
_symmetry.space_group_name_H-M   'P 1'
#
loop_
_entity.id
_entity.type
_entity.pdbx_description
1 polymer ?
#
loop_
_entity_poly.entity_id
_entity_poly.type
_entity_poly.pdbx_seq_one_letter_code
_entity_poly.pdbx_strand_id
1 'polypeptide(L)'
;MMKRKALILGAAGRDFHNFNMFFKNNKNYEVVGFTATQIPNITNRKYPVELAGELYPNGIPIYDENDLEKLIKEHNVDEVYFSYSDVSHRYVMNMASRAQACGASFVLLGPKETMLKSKKKIIVVTAVRTGCGKSPLTRKLADILKNKKIKFVVIRHPMPYGDLLKQKVQRFAQLSDLDKHECTIEEREEYEPHIKNGVVVYAGVDYGEILKQAEHEADLIIWDGGNNDMSFIMPDLQFVVVDALRPGHEMWYYPGETNFRAADVIVINKAGENPSDIPRIKTNIGHANPNAEVIETDMELYPDKKIDIKGKKVIVVEDGPTVTHGGMKFGAGYEYAKKNGADIIDPRISATGSLKEVYRKYDHLESVLPAMGYYGKQLEDLTESINKSGAEVVVSGTPVDITKVLKVDIPVLHINYMIKERTGHIDAIVDKFLKK
;
A
#
# COMPACT_ATOMS: atom_id res chain seq x y z
N MET A 1 10.38 -17.41 35.11
CA MET A 1 9.00 -17.39 34.54
C MET A 1 9.01 -18.11 33.21
N MET A 2 7.99 -18.90 32.86
CA MET A 2 7.84 -19.44 31.50
C MET A 2 7.61 -18.27 30.54
N LYS A 3 8.22 -18.31 29.35
CA LYS A 3 7.98 -17.32 28.31
C LYS A 3 6.57 -17.48 27.76
N ARG A 4 5.89 -16.38 27.44
CA ARG A 4 4.61 -16.43 26.70
C ARG A 4 4.89 -16.76 25.25
N LYS A 5 4.15 -17.69 24.70
CA LYS A 5 4.29 -18.11 23.31
C LYS A 5 3.38 -17.29 22.41
N ALA A 6 3.97 -16.64 21.42
CA ALA A 6 3.31 -15.75 20.49
C ALA A 6 3.33 -16.30 19.06
N LEU A 7 2.21 -16.22 18.36
CA LEU A 7 2.10 -16.45 16.92
C LEU A 7 1.72 -15.13 16.25
N ILE A 8 2.45 -14.70 15.21
CA ILE A 8 2.19 -13.44 14.51
C ILE A 8 1.50 -13.74 13.19
N LEU A 9 0.29 -13.18 13.01
CA LEU A 9 -0.46 -13.26 11.75
C LEU A 9 0.03 -12.18 10.80
N GLY A 10 0.67 -12.62 9.73
CA GLY A 10 1.33 -11.81 8.72
C GLY A 10 2.79 -12.18 8.52
N ALA A 11 3.29 -12.01 7.28
CA ALA A 11 4.69 -12.16 6.90
C ALA A 11 5.02 -11.27 5.69
N ALA A 12 4.60 -9.99 5.75
CA ALA A 12 4.61 -9.08 4.61
C ALA A 12 5.15 -7.67 4.91
N GLY A 13 5.46 -7.37 6.17
CA GLY A 13 6.00 -6.04 6.49
C GLY A 13 5.68 -5.56 7.89
N ARG A 14 4.42 -5.27 8.22
CA ARG A 14 3.97 -4.85 9.56
C ARG A 14 4.34 -5.88 10.63
N ASP A 15 4.16 -7.13 10.34
CA ASP A 15 4.49 -8.28 11.16
C ASP A 15 5.99 -8.34 11.51
N PHE A 16 6.88 -8.20 10.52
CA PHE A 16 8.33 -8.13 10.75
C PHE A 16 8.71 -6.88 11.54
N HIS A 17 8.05 -5.75 11.27
CA HIS A 17 8.25 -4.54 12.06
C HIS A 17 7.79 -4.73 13.51
N ASN A 18 6.60 -5.28 13.74
CA ASN A 18 6.09 -5.60 15.07
C ASN A 18 7.03 -6.56 15.81
N PHE A 19 7.56 -7.57 15.11
CA PHE A 19 8.57 -8.46 15.66
C PHE A 19 9.81 -7.68 16.09
N ASN A 20 10.36 -6.86 15.22
CA ASN A 20 11.59 -6.08 15.50
C ASN A 20 11.39 -5.12 16.68
N MET A 21 10.23 -4.50 16.81
CA MET A 21 9.95 -3.52 17.86
C MET A 21 9.57 -4.13 19.19
N PHE A 22 8.77 -5.21 19.20
CA PHE A 22 8.18 -5.73 20.43
C PHE A 22 8.78 -7.05 20.90
N PHE A 23 9.19 -7.94 19.99
CA PHE A 23 9.59 -9.31 20.36
C PHE A 23 11.08 -9.58 20.30
N LYS A 24 11.81 -9.02 19.33
CA LYS A 24 13.19 -9.39 18.97
C LYS A 24 14.13 -9.52 20.17
N ASN A 25 14.06 -8.59 21.12
CA ASN A 25 14.91 -8.57 22.31
C ASN A 25 14.11 -8.82 23.61
N ASN A 26 12.85 -9.24 23.52
CA ASN A 26 11.96 -9.42 24.66
C ASN A 26 12.04 -10.84 25.21
N LYS A 27 12.79 -11.01 26.31
CA LYS A 27 13.00 -12.31 26.96
C LYS A 27 11.74 -12.93 27.57
N ASN A 28 10.65 -12.18 27.70
CA ASN A 28 9.38 -12.66 28.25
C ASN A 28 8.54 -13.41 27.20
N TYR A 29 8.91 -13.33 25.92
CA TYR A 29 8.18 -13.93 24.82
C TYR A 29 9.04 -14.93 24.03
N GLU A 30 8.34 -15.86 23.39
CA GLU A 30 8.86 -16.76 22.37
C GLU A 30 7.91 -16.69 21.17
N VAL A 31 8.38 -16.13 20.06
CA VAL A 31 7.61 -16.15 18.79
C VAL A 31 7.81 -17.51 18.15
N VAL A 32 6.74 -18.29 18.06
CA VAL A 32 6.75 -19.65 17.52
C VAL A 32 6.69 -19.67 16.00
N GLY A 33 6.17 -18.60 15.37
CA GLY A 33 6.08 -18.47 13.93
C GLY A 33 5.38 -17.20 13.48
N PHE A 34 5.49 -16.97 12.17
CA PHE A 34 4.64 -16.07 11.40
C PHE A 34 3.66 -16.89 10.57
N THR A 35 2.54 -16.30 10.12
CA THR A 35 1.68 -16.89 9.10
C THR A 35 1.63 -16.03 7.85
N ALA A 36 1.37 -16.62 6.69
CA ALA A 36 1.29 -15.91 5.42
C ALA A 36 0.03 -16.29 4.65
N THR A 37 -0.66 -15.26 4.11
CA THR A 37 -1.80 -15.40 3.19
C THR A 37 -1.74 -14.43 2.02
N GLN A 38 -1.12 -13.26 2.21
CA GLN A 38 -1.18 -12.15 1.26
C GLN A 38 -0.07 -12.18 0.22
N ILE A 39 1.11 -12.75 0.56
CA ILE A 39 2.26 -12.83 -0.35
C ILE A 39 2.42 -14.25 -0.87
N PRO A 40 2.39 -14.45 -2.20
CA PRO A 40 2.64 -15.76 -2.82
C PRO A 40 4.06 -16.28 -2.51
N ASN A 41 4.19 -17.60 -2.31
CA ASN A 41 5.48 -18.31 -2.14
C ASN A 41 6.35 -17.89 -0.94
N ILE A 42 5.80 -17.21 0.07
CA ILE A 42 6.52 -16.93 1.32
C ILE A 42 6.35 -18.05 2.36
N THR A 43 5.29 -18.85 2.23
CA THR A 43 5.02 -20.02 3.09
C THR A 43 6.16 -21.03 3.00
N ASN A 44 6.49 -21.69 4.11
CA ASN A 44 7.61 -22.63 4.28
C ASN A 44 9.01 -22.00 4.20
N ARG A 45 9.11 -20.65 4.18
CA ARG A 45 10.37 -19.97 4.41
C ARG A 45 10.60 -19.76 5.91
N LYS A 46 11.79 -19.26 6.25
CA LYS A 46 12.10 -18.79 7.60
C LYS A 46 12.45 -17.31 7.55
N TYR A 47 12.01 -16.57 8.57
CA TYR A 47 12.57 -15.25 8.84
C TYR A 47 14.03 -15.45 9.24
N PRO A 48 15.00 -14.83 8.56
CA PRO A 48 16.43 -15.14 8.69
C PRO A 48 16.97 -14.92 10.09
N VAL A 49 17.93 -15.74 10.50
CA VAL A 49 18.61 -15.66 11.80
C VAL A 49 19.23 -14.29 12.04
N GLU A 50 19.85 -13.73 10.99
CA GLU A 50 20.53 -12.43 11.03
C GLU A 50 19.56 -11.28 11.32
N LEU A 51 18.30 -11.41 10.92
CA LEU A 51 17.24 -10.45 11.21
C LEU A 51 16.54 -10.76 12.53
N ALA A 52 16.37 -12.04 12.86
CA ALA A 52 15.66 -12.50 14.05
C ALA A 52 16.43 -12.20 15.35
N GLY A 53 17.76 -12.23 15.31
CA GLY A 53 18.63 -11.90 16.44
C GLY A 53 18.89 -13.07 17.42
N GLU A 54 19.64 -12.80 18.47
CA GLU A 54 20.23 -13.82 19.38
C GLU A 54 19.20 -14.73 20.07
N LEU A 55 17.98 -14.22 20.33
CA LEU A 55 16.94 -15.03 20.98
C LEU A 55 16.32 -16.09 20.03
N TYR A 56 16.59 -16.00 18.72
CA TYR A 56 16.04 -16.86 17.67
C TYR A 56 17.16 -17.44 16.77
N PRO A 57 18.08 -18.25 17.32
CA PRO A 57 19.28 -18.73 16.62
C PRO A 57 19.00 -19.66 15.43
N ASN A 58 17.75 -20.12 15.27
CA ASN A 58 17.33 -20.98 14.15
C ASN A 58 16.44 -20.22 13.16
N GLY A 59 16.29 -18.90 13.28
CA GLY A 59 15.28 -18.11 12.59
C GLY A 59 13.87 -18.42 13.06
N ILE A 60 12.85 -17.84 12.41
CA ILE A 60 11.45 -18.03 12.78
C ILE A 60 10.69 -18.59 11.57
N PRO A 61 9.96 -19.72 11.70
CA PRO A 61 9.24 -20.31 10.58
C PRO A 61 8.06 -19.45 10.14
N ILE A 62 7.72 -19.54 8.84
CA ILE A 62 6.55 -18.89 8.25
C ILE A 62 5.61 -20.01 7.77
N TYR A 63 4.44 -20.08 8.39
CA TYR A 63 3.41 -21.11 8.17
C TYR A 63 2.30 -20.62 7.24
N ASP A 64 1.45 -21.54 6.78
CA ASP A 64 0.18 -21.18 6.15
C ASP A 64 -0.84 -20.77 7.22
N GLU A 65 -1.57 -19.66 7.00
CA GLU A 65 -2.60 -19.19 7.95
C GLU A 65 -3.77 -20.15 8.07
N ASN A 66 -4.02 -21.00 7.07
CA ASN A 66 -5.04 -22.04 7.14
C ASN A 66 -4.76 -23.04 8.27
N ASP A 67 -3.52 -23.17 8.72
CA ASP A 67 -3.12 -24.02 9.84
C ASP A 67 -3.28 -23.35 11.22
N LEU A 68 -3.88 -22.15 11.34
CA LEU A 68 -3.93 -21.35 12.58
C LEU A 68 -4.34 -22.16 13.81
N GLU A 69 -5.46 -22.88 13.77
CA GLU A 69 -5.98 -23.63 14.90
C GLU A 69 -5.08 -24.79 15.30
N LYS A 70 -4.45 -25.42 14.32
CA LYS A 70 -3.46 -26.48 14.50
C LYS A 70 -2.20 -25.93 15.17
N LEU A 71 -1.66 -24.83 14.66
CA LEU A 71 -0.47 -24.17 15.19
C LEU A 71 -0.66 -23.73 16.64
N ILE A 72 -1.83 -23.14 16.98
CA ILE A 72 -2.14 -22.74 18.36
C ILE A 72 -2.04 -23.95 19.30
N LYS A 73 -2.64 -25.09 18.93
CA LYS A 73 -2.64 -26.29 19.75
C LYS A 73 -1.27 -26.97 19.84
N GLU A 74 -0.60 -27.17 18.72
CA GLU A 74 0.70 -27.87 18.65
C GLU A 74 1.81 -27.12 19.41
N HIS A 75 1.82 -25.79 19.30
CA HIS A 75 2.84 -24.98 19.97
C HIS A 75 2.41 -24.48 21.36
N ASN A 76 1.16 -24.73 21.80
CA ASN A 76 0.56 -24.15 23.01
C ASN A 76 0.72 -22.63 23.02
N VAL A 77 0.18 -21.96 21.98
CA VAL A 77 0.26 -20.51 21.81
C VAL A 77 -0.62 -19.82 22.85
N ASP A 78 -0.04 -18.88 23.59
CA ASP A 78 -0.75 -18.06 24.57
C ASP A 78 -1.43 -16.85 23.92
N GLU A 79 -0.78 -16.24 22.90
CA GLU A 79 -1.22 -15.00 22.28
C GLU A 79 -1.03 -15.04 20.77
N VAL A 80 -2.05 -14.63 20.04
CA VAL A 80 -2.04 -14.44 18.59
C VAL A 80 -2.01 -12.94 18.29
N TYR A 81 -0.98 -12.46 17.61
CA TYR A 81 -0.78 -11.06 17.27
C TYR A 81 -1.15 -10.81 15.81
N PHE A 82 -2.15 -9.97 15.61
CA PHE A 82 -2.65 -9.66 14.28
C PHE A 82 -1.88 -8.49 13.67
N SER A 83 -1.36 -8.68 12.45
CA SER A 83 -0.50 -7.69 11.78
C SER A 83 -0.88 -7.42 10.31
N TYR A 84 -2.04 -7.89 9.86
CA TYR A 84 -2.53 -7.53 8.52
C TYR A 84 -3.12 -6.13 8.49
N SER A 85 -3.14 -5.54 7.31
CA SER A 85 -3.72 -4.23 7.03
C SER A 85 -4.67 -4.29 5.82
N ASP A 86 -5.49 -3.24 5.66
CA ASP A 86 -6.52 -3.08 4.64
C ASP A 86 -7.58 -4.21 4.62
N VAL A 87 -7.95 -4.67 5.81
CA VAL A 87 -8.96 -5.71 6.02
C VAL A 87 -10.17 -5.16 6.77
N SER A 88 -11.35 -5.76 6.57
CA SER A 88 -12.54 -5.34 7.30
C SER A 88 -12.46 -5.68 8.80
N HIS A 89 -13.10 -4.88 9.66
CA HIS A 89 -13.24 -5.21 11.09
C HIS A 89 -13.89 -6.57 11.32
N ARG A 90 -14.79 -6.98 10.42
CA ARG A 90 -15.40 -8.33 10.46
C ARG A 90 -14.34 -9.41 10.30
N TYR A 91 -13.37 -9.23 9.37
CA TYR A 91 -12.29 -10.19 9.20
C TYR A 91 -11.42 -10.28 10.46
N VAL A 92 -11.04 -9.13 11.04
CA VAL A 92 -10.25 -9.08 12.28
C VAL A 92 -10.95 -9.82 13.40
N MET A 93 -12.27 -9.60 13.60
CA MET A 93 -13.04 -10.26 14.64
C MET A 93 -13.25 -11.76 14.37
N ASN A 94 -13.34 -12.19 13.11
CA ASN A 94 -13.37 -13.61 12.77
C ASN A 94 -12.05 -14.30 13.15
N MET A 95 -10.90 -13.67 12.87
CA MET A 95 -9.59 -14.19 13.28
C MET A 95 -9.44 -14.25 14.80
N ALA A 96 -9.91 -13.21 15.51
CA ALA A 96 -9.94 -13.20 16.96
C ALA A 96 -10.79 -14.34 17.53
N SER A 97 -11.97 -14.60 16.95
CA SER A 97 -12.86 -15.69 17.38
C SER A 97 -12.21 -17.07 17.16
N ARG A 98 -11.50 -17.27 16.03
CA ARG A 98 -10.76 -18.52 15.76
C ARG A 98 -9.66 -18.75 16.79
N ALA A 99 -8.86 -17.73 17.10
CA ALA A 99 -7.79 -17.81 18.10
C ALA A 99 -8.36 -18.11 19.49
N GLN A 100 -9.40 -17.39 19.93
CA GLN A 100 -10.03 -17.56 21.24
C GLN A 100 -10.71 -18.93 21.40
N ALA A 101 -11.32 -19.45 20.35
CA ALA A 101 -11.91 -20.80 20.36
C ALA A 101 -10.86 -21.90 20.59
N CYS A 102 -9.57 -21.62 20.29
CA CYS A 102 -8.45 -22.51 20.58
C CYS A 102 -7.74 -22.20 21.92
N GLY A 103 -8.24 -21.23 22.71
CA GLY A 103 -7.71 -20.87 24.02
C GLY A 103 -6.63 -19.78 24.02
N ALA A 104 -6.25 -19.25 22.88
CA ALA A 104 -5.27 -18.16 22.78
C ALA A 104 -5.92 -16.77 22.91
N SER A 105 -5.24 -15.82 23.52
CA SER A 105 -5.62 -14.41 23.48
C SER A 105 -5.33 -13.82 22.10
N PHE A 106 -6.13 -12.82 21.69
CA PHE A 106 -5.91 -12.10 20.44
C PHE A 106 -5.49 -10.65 20.69
N VAL A 107 -4.43 -10.19 20.05
CA VAL A 107 -3.77 -8.91 20.36
C VAL A 107 -3.57 -8.06 19.10
N LEU A 108 -3.91 -6.78 19.21
CA LEU A 108 -3.58 -5.72 18.26
C LEU A 108 -2.55 -4.80 18.94
N LEU A 109 -1.32 -4.73 18.41
CA LEU A 109 -0.29 -3.84 18.94
C LEU A 109 -0.58 -2.38 18.56
N GLY A 110 -0.47 -1.50 19.54
CA GLY A 110 -0.68 -0.07 19.35
C GLY A 110 0.57 0.70 18.92
N PRO A 111 0.40 1.97 18.53
CA PRO A 111 1.51 2.84 18.09
C PRO A 111 2.62 3.01 19.13
N LYS A 112 2.29 2.99 20.42
CA LYS A 112 3.25 3.16 21.51
C LYS A 112 4.34 2.09 21.51
N GLU A 113 3.99 0.85 21.17
CA GLU A 113 4.91 -0.29 21.13
C GLU A 113 5.61 -0.43 19.77
N THR A 114 5.08 0.17 18.71
CA THR A 114 5.50 -0.14 17.34
C THR A 114 6.08 1.04 16.56
N MET A 115 5.87 2.28 16.98
CA MET A 115 6.41 3.43 16.27
C MET A 115 7.81 3.82 16.74
N LEU A 116 8.70 4.02 15.77
CA LEU A 116 10.02 4.61 15.97
C LEU A 116 9.91 6.12 16.18
N LYS A 117 10.80 6.69 17.00
CA LYS A 117 10.93 8.14 17.14
C LYS A 117 12.04 8.65 16.25
N SER A 118 11.75 9.68 15.47
CA SER A 118 12.73 10.37 14.63
C SER A 118 13.31 11.60 15.32
N LYS A 119 14.55 11.94 14.95
CA LYS A 119 15.20 13.23 15.27
C LYS A 119 14.84 14.33 14.26
N LYS A 120 14.21 13.95 13.14
CA LYS A 120 13.78 14.84 12.06
C LYS A 120 12.27 14.94 12.05
N LYS A 121 11.75 16.02 11.50
CA LYS A 121 10.29 16.18 11.30
C LYS A 121 9.75 15.11 10.37
N ILE A 122 8.61 14.54 10.73
CA ILE A 122 7.94 13.45 9.99
C ILE A 122 6.58 13.91 9.51
N ILE A 123 6.38 13.91 8.19
CA ILE A 123 5.06 13.96 7.59
C ILE A 123 4.64 12.54 7.23
N VAL A 124 3.49 12.12 7.74
CA VAL A 124 2.93 10.79 7.44
C VAL A 124 1.76 10.94 6.47
N VAL A 125 1.74 10.13 5.42
CA VAL A 125 0.62 10.00 4.50
C VAL A 125 0.12 8.56 4.54
N THR A 126 -1.12 8.39 4.99
CA THR A 126 -1.84 7.11 4.98
C THR A 126 -3.21 7.28 4.32
N ALA A 127 -3.95 6.21 4.19
CA ALA A 127 -5.31 6.24 3.70
C ALA A 127 -6.17 5.22 4.43
N VAL A 128 -7.48 5.34 4.34
CA VAL A 128 -8.40 4.39 4.95
C VAL A 128 -8.54 3.09 4.15
N ARG A 129 -8.25 3.12 2.84
CA ARG A 129 -8.24 1.97 1.93
C ARG A 129 -7.25 2.18 0.78
N THR A 130 -6.80 1.06 0.19
CA THR A 130 -6.06 1.07 -1.09
C THR A 130 -6.90 1.74 -2.18
N GLY A 131 -6.26 2.54 -3.05
CA GLY A 131 -6.94 3.28 -4.12
C GLY A 131 -7.62 4.59 -3.70
N CYS A 132 -7.52 5.03 -2.43
CA CYS A 132 -8.08 6.32 -1.99
C CYS A 132 -7.37 7.55 -2.59
N GLY A 133 -6.12 7.41 -3.07
CA GLY A 133 -5.34 8.52 -3.62
C GLY A 133 -4.20 9.00 -2.71
N LYS A 134 -3.63 8.11 -1.90
CA LYS A 134 -2.47 8.37 -1.04
C LYS A 134 -1.24 8.81 -1.83
N SER A 135 -0.84 8.04 -2.84
CA SER A 135 0.39 8.32 -3.62
C SER A 135 0.34 9.66 -4.38
N PRO A 136 -0.79 10.09 -4.99
CA PRO A 136 -0.92 11.46 -5.53
C PRO A 136 -0.75 12.55 -4.46
N LEU A 137 -1.28 12.33 -3.23
CA LEU A 137 -1.08 13.29 -2.14
C LEU A 137 0.39 13.37 -1.73
N THR A 138 1.08 12.24 -1.62
CA THR A 138 2.51 12.22 -1.31
C THR A 138 3.33 12.96 -2.37
N ARG A 139 3.01 12.77 -3.66
CA ARG A 139 3.66 13.52 -4.77
C ARG A 139 3.40 15.02 -4.65
N LYS A 140 2.16 15.44 -4.34
CA LYS A 140 1.82 16.85 -4.12
C LYS A 140 2.64 17.46 -2.97
N LEU A 141 2.76 16.74 -1.84
CA LEU A 141 3.60 17.17 -0.72
C LEU A 141 5.08 17.25 -1.10
N ALA A 142 5.58 16.28 -1.86
CA ALA A 142 6.95 16.30 -2.38
C ALA A 142 7.21 17.55 -3.25
N ASP A 143 6.29 17.90 -4.14
CA ASP A 143 6.40 19.11 -4.97
C ASP A 143 6.38 20.39 -4.14
N ILE A 144 5.52 20.47 -3.13
CA ILE A 144 5.48 21.58 -2.17
C ILE A 144 6.82 21.74 -1.46
N LEU A 145 7.38 20.65 -0.92
CA LEU A 145 8.66 20.69 -0.21
C LEU A 145 9.83 21.06 -1.14
N LYS A 146 9.84 20.56 -2.37
CA LYS A 146 10.83 20.94 -3.40
C LYS A 146 10.77 22.43 -3.71
N ASN A 147 9.58 22.99 -3.92
CA ASN A 147 9.38 24.41 -4.20
C ASN A 147 9.87 25.28 -3.02
N LYS A 148 9.75 24.76 -1.79
CA LYS A 148 10.27 25.41 -0.57
C LYS A 148 11.75 25.14 -0.32
N LYS A 149 12.43 24.37 -1.21
CA LYS A 149 13.85 23.99 -1.09
C LYS A 149 14.18 23.23 0.20
N ILE A 150 13.23 22.48 0.74
CA ILE A 150 13.44 21.61 1.90
C ILE A 150 14.11 20.32 1.40
N LYS A 151 15.17 19.89 2.07
CA LYS A 151 15.83 18.62 1.80
C LYS A 151 15.06 17.50 2.51
N PHE A 152 14.44 16.59 1.74
CA PHE A 152 13.63 15.51 2.28
C PHE A 152 13.86 14.20 1.52
N VAL A 153 13.47 13.09 2.14
CA VAL A 153 13.41 11.76 1.55
C VAL A 153 12.05 11.13 1.82
N VAL A 154 11.70 10.13 1.05
CA VAL A 154 10.49 9.32 1.26
C VAL A 154 10.88 7.97 1.83
N ILE A 155 10.23 7.52 2.90
CA ILE A 155 10.30 6.16 3.39
C ILE A 155 9.01 5.45 3.01
N ARG A 156 9.12 4.32 2.31
CA ARG A 156 8.00 3.49 1.86
C ARG A 156 7.78 2.29 2.77
N HIS A 157 6.54 1.82 2.80
CA HIS A 157 6.16 0.55 3.39
C HIS A 157 6.93 -0.62 2.71
N PRO A 158 7.33 -1.66 3.46
CA PRO A 158 8.05 -2.78 2.88
C PRO A 158 7.18 -3.63 1.96
N MET A 159 7.81 -4.14 0.91
CA MET A 159 7.27 -5.17 0.02
C MET A 159 8.31 -6.30 -0.10
N PRO A 160 8.41 -7.18 0.92
CA PRO A 160 9.50 -8.15 1.05
C PRO A 160 9.26 -9.39 0.16
N TYR A 161 9.19 -9.20 -1.15
CA TYR A 161 8.95 -10.28 -2.10
C TYR A 161 10.19 -11.14 -2.37
N GLY A 162 11.38 -10.56 -2.21
CA GLY A 162 12.66 -11.17 -2.50
C GLY A 162 13.40 -11.78 -1.30
N ASP A 163 14.72 -11.68 -1.34
CA ASP A 163 15.63 -12.06 -0.25
C ASP A 163 15.61 -10.97 0.82
N LEU A 164 15.10 -11.30 2.01
CA LEU A 164 14.94 -10.37 3.13
C LEU A 164 16.26 -9.76 3.62
N LEU A 165 17.39 -10.48 3.48
CA LEU A 165 18.71 -9.97 3.86
C LEU A 165 19.18 -8.90 2.90
N LYS A 166 19.00 -9.14 1.58
CA LYS A 166 19.30 -8.14 0.55
C LYS A 166 18.36 -6.92 0.66
N GLN A 167 17.13 -7.14 1.11
CA GLN A 167 16.12 -6.10 1.30
C GLN A 167 16.15 -5.47 2.70
N LYS A 168 17.18 -5.71 3.51
CA LYS A 168 17.29 -5.13 4.87
C LYS A 168 17.14 -3.62 4.85
N VAL A 169 17.91 -2.93 3.99
CA VAL A 169 17.82 -1.50 3.70
C VAL A 169 18.06 -1.29 2.22
N GLN A 170 17.12 -0.68 1.54
CA GLN A 170 17.23 -0.32 0.14
C GLN A 170 17.08 1.19 -0.02
N ARG A 171 17.95 1.79 -0.85
CA ARG A 171 17.93 3.22 -1.17
C ARG A 171 17.88 3.38 -2.69
N PHE A 172 16.93 4.16 -3.14
CA PHE A 172 16.64 4.41 -4.54
C PHE A 172 16.77 5.89 -4.83
N ALA A 173 17.79 6.30 -5.58
CA ALA A 173 18.03 7.67 -6.00
C ALA A 173 17.92 7.86 -7.52
N GLN A 174 18.04 6.77 -8.28
CA GLN A 174 17.98 6.76 -9.75
C GLN A 174 17.29 5.48 -10.23
N LEU A 175 16.77 5.51 -11.47
CA LEU A 175 15.99 4.39 -12.02
C LEU A 175 16.77 3.07 -12.08
N SER A 176 18.09 3.12 -12.30
CA SER A 176 18.96 1.92 -12.29
C SER A 176 19.04 1.23 -10.92
N ASP A 177 18.69 1.93 -9.82
CA ASP A 177 18.62 1.30 -8.50
C ASP A 177 17.48 0.29 -8.43
N LEU A 178 16.39 0.49 -9.20
CA LEU A 178 15.27 -0.46 -9.30
C LEU A 178 15.72 -1.80 -9.92
N ASP A 179 16.59 -1.74 -10.94
CA ASP A 179 17.14 -2.93 -11.57
C ASP A 179 18.16 -3.62 -10.66
N LYS A 180 19.01 -2.83 -10.00
CA LYS A 180 20.02 -3.32 -9.05
C LYS A 180 19.39 -4.09 -7.88
N HIS A 181 18.23 -3.64 -7.41
CA HIS A 181 17.48 -4.29 -6.32
C HIS A 181 16.45 -5.31 -6.81
N GLU A 182 16.44 -5.64 -8.11
CA GLU A 182 15.55 -6.65 -8.73
C GLU A 182 14.06 -6.38 -8.41
N CYS A 183 13.66 -5.09 -8.40
CA CYS A 183 12.30 -4.68 -8.02
C CYS A 183 11.23 -5.28 -8.93
N THR A 184 10.18 -5.80 -8.32
CA THR A 184 8.94 -6.23 -8.98
C THR A 184 8.21 -5.05 -9.60
N ILE A 185 7.18 -5.30 -10.43
CA ILE A 185 6.35 -4.21 -10.98
C ILE A 185 5.69 -3.41 -9.87
N GLU A 186 5.14 -4.08 -8.85
CA GLU A 186 4.49 -3.40 -7.73
C GLU A 186 5.45 -2.47 -6.95
N GLU A 187 6.68 -2.93 -6.71
CA GLU A 187 7.70 -2.09 -6.09
C GLU A 187 8.05 -0.88 -6.99
N ARG A 188 8.13 -1.09 -8.32
CA ARG A 188 8.37 -0.01 -9.28
C ARG A 188 7.22 0.99 -9.33
N GLU A 189 5.96 0.54 -9.27
CA GLU A 189 4.78 1.40 -9.19
C GLU A 189 4.86 2.39 -8.03
N GLU A 190 5.44 1.96 -6.93
CA GLU A 190 5.55 2.74 -5.72
C GLU A 190 6.80 3.63 -5.66
N TYR A 191 7.92 3.23 -6.27
CA TYR A 191 9.20 3.94 -6.15
C TYR A 191 9.51 4.82 -7.36
N GLU A 192 9.22 4.36 -8.58
CA GLU A 192 9.57 5.03 -9.83
C GLU A 192 9.02 6.46 -9.94
N PRO A 193 7.76 6.77 -9.55
CA PRO A 193 7.24 8.13 -9.61
C PRO A 193 8.02 9.12 -8.73
N HIS A 194 8.48 8.68 -7.55
CA HIS A 194 9.31 9.50 -6.66
C HIS A 194 10.69 9.75 -7.26
N ILE A 195 11.32 8.70 -7.78
CA ILE A 195 12.67 8.77 -8.38
C ILE A 195 12.65 9.69 -9.61
N LYS A 196 11.64 9.55 -10.49
CA LYS A 196 11.45 10.44 -11.66
C LYS A 196 11.27 11.89 -11.25
N ASN A 197 10.66 12.12 -10.09
CA ASN A 197 10.54 13.45 -9.49
C ASN A 197 11.81 13.90 -8.74
N GLY A 198 12.93 13.19 -8.84
CA GLY A 198 14.19 13.52 -8.18
C GLY A 198 14.17 13.37 -6.66
N VAL A 199 13.30 12.52 -6.12
CA VAL A 199 13.15 12.25 -4.69
C VAL A 199 13.79 10.91 -4.36
N VAL A 200 14.63 10.87 -3.32
CA VAL A 200 15.20 9.63 -2.81
C VAL A 200 14.16 8.84 -2.03
N VAL A 201 14.07 7.55 -2.32
CA VAL A 201 13.17 6.62 -1.63
C VAL A 201 13.98 5.61 -0.82
N TYR A 202 13.53 5.35 0.40
CA TYR A 202 13.99 4.26 1.23
C TYR A 202 12.88 3.23 1.42
N ALA A 203 13.24 1.96 1.35
CA ALA A 203 12.37 0.83 1.66
C ALA A 203 13.18 -0.33 2.26
N GLY A 204 12.52 -1.35 2.74
CA GLY A 204 13.18 -2.56 3.24
C GLY A 204 12.50 -3.16 4.45
N VAL A 205 13.25 -3.95 5.24
CA VAL A 205 12.72 -4.74 6.36
C VAL A 205 13.11 -4.16 7.72
N ASP A 206 14.28 -3.49 7.82
CA ASP A 206 14.79 -2.91 9.07
C ASP A 206 14.59 -1.40 9.13
N TYR A 207 13.43 -0.99 9.63
CA TYR A 207 13.06 0.43 9.70
C TYR A 207 13.85 1.23 10.73
N GLY A 208 14.46 0.59 11.70
CA GLY A 208 15.39 1.26 12.61
C GLY A 208 16.65 1.74 11.89
N GLU A 209 17.20 0.88 11.03
CA GLU A 209 18.39 1.21 10.23
C GLU A 209 18.02 2.14 9.04
N ILE A 210 16.86 1.95 8.41
CA ILE A 210 16.36 2.85 7.38
C ILE A 210 16.20 4.27 7.91
N LEU A 211 15.56 4.42 9.08
CA LEU A 211 15.35 5.74 9.70
C LEU A 211 16.67 6.43 10.01
N LYS A 212 17.64 5.71 10.55
CA LYS A 212 18.99 6.23 10.79
C LYS A 212 19.64 6.83 9.52
N GLN A 213 19.60 6.07 8.41
CA GLN A 213 20.19 6.53 7.16
C GLN A 213 19.42 7.74 6.59
N ALA A 214 18.11 7.71 6.62
CA ALA A 214 17.24 8.80 6.18
C ALA A 214 17.49 10.09 6.99
N GLU A 215 17.68 10.01 8.30
CA GLU A 215 17.98 11.14 9.18
C GLU A 215 19.33 11.82 8.86
N HIS A 216 20.31 11.07 8.37
CA HIS A 216 21.60 11.63 7.93
C HIS A 216 21.49 12.35 6.58
N GLU A 217 20.56 11.95 5.75
CA GLU A 217 20.43 12.46 4.39
C GLU A 217 19.44 13.63 4.28
N ALA A 218 18.45 13.75 5.17
CA ALA A 218 17.36 14.70 5.03
C ALA A 218 17.11 15.55 6.28
N ASP A 219 16.44 16.70 6.10
CA ASP A 219 15.96 17.57 7.18
C ASP A 219 14.51 17.24 7.56
N LEU A 220 13.78 16.62 6.64
CA LEU A 220 12.39 16.16 6.80
C LEU A 220 12.22 14.81 6.13
N ILE A 221 11.38 13.95 6.68
CA ILE A 221 11.07 12.64 6.13
C ILE A 221 9.57 12.55 5.86
N ILE A 222 9.20 12.08 4.68
CA ILE A 222 7.82 11.69 4.37
C ILE A 222 7.71 10.16 4.54
N TRP A 223 6.82 9.72 5.42
CA TRP A 223 6.35 8.34 5.42
C TRP A 223 5.22 8.21 4.40
N ASP A 224 5.47 7.45 3.33
CA ASP A 224 4.45 7.09 2.34
C ASP A 224 4.03 5.64 2.58
N GLY A 225 3.03 5.45 3.45
CA GLY A 225 2.57 4.13 3.89
C GLY A 225 2.00 3.30 2.74
N GLY A 226 2.24 1.98 2.75
CA GLY A 226 1.61 1.02 1.86
C GLY A 226 0.44 0.31 2.55
N ASN A 227 -0.46 -0.31 1.75
CA ASN A 227 -1.57 -1.12 2.25
C ASN A 227 -2.38 -0.49 3.41
N ASN A 228 -2.35 0.84 3.48
CA ASN A 228 -3.04 1.65 4.50
C ASN A 228 -2.74 1.26 5.95
N ASP A 229 -1.53 0.78 6.15
CA ASP A 229 -1.01 0.44 7.46
C ASP A 229 -0.79 1.70 8.31
N MET A 230 -0.69 1.53 9.62
CA MET A 230 -0.20 2.59 10.51
C MET A 230 1.26 2.88 10.19
N SER A 231 1.68 4.14 10.36
CA SER A 231 3.09 4.50 10.22
C SER A 231 3.97 3.69 11.16
N PHE A 232 5.19 3.36 10.70
CA PHE A 232 6.23 2.77 11.56
C PHE A 232 7.04 3.85 12.30
N ILE A 233 6.83 5.11 11.94
CA ILE A 233 7.52 6.25 12.52
C ILE A 233 6.46 7.20 13.09
N MET A 234 6.69 7.72 14.29
CA MET A 234 5.78 8.64 14.95
C MET A 234 5.62 9.93 14.14
N PRO A 235 4.39 10.31 13.74
CA PRO A 235 4.17 11.52 12.95
C PRO A 235 4.30 12.80 13.79
N ASP A 236 4.80 13.87 13.16
CA ASP A 236 4.63 15.25 13.62
C ASP A 236 3.48 15.94 12.86
N LEU A 237 3.11 15.42 11.68
CA LEU A 237 1.96 15.81 10.88
C LEU A 237 1.44 14.60 10.10
N GLN A 238 0.17 14.20 10.34
CA GLN A 238 -0.43 13.04 9.69
C GLN A 238 -1.58 13.43 8.78
N PHE A 239 -1.43 13.14 7.48
CA PHE A 239 -2.49 13.19 6.49
C PHE A 239 -3.12 11.81 6.31
N VAL A 240 -4.46 11.76 6.28
CA VAL A 240 -5.20 10.53 6.00
C VAL A 240 -6.20 10.75 4.87
N VAL A 241 -6.08 9.95 3.81
CA VAL A 241 -6.96 10.07 2.63
C VAL A 241 -8.19 9.18 2.79
N VAL A 242 -9.36 9.79 2.59
CA VAL A 242 -10.68 9.15 2.54
C VAL A 242 -11.20 9.18 1.11
N ASP A 243 -11.94 8.19 0.69
CA ASP A 243 -12.47 8.06 -0.67
C ASP A 243 -13.96 8.37 -0.71
N ALA A 244 -14.35 9.45 -1.39
CA ALA A 244 -15.75 9.82 -1.54
C ALA A 244 -16.59 8.77 -2.27
N LEU A 245 -15.98 7.90 -3.09
CA LEU A 245 -16.66 6.79 -3.79
C LEU A 245 -16.95 5.59 -2.88
N ARG A 246 -16.37 5.54 -1.68
CA ARG A 246 -16.54 4.44 -0.72
C ARG A 246 -16.88 4.96 0.69
N PRO A 247 -17.97 5.75 0.83
CA PRO A 247 -18.36 6.36 2.10
C PRO A 247 -18.68 5.27 3.15
N GLY A 248 -18.12 5.43 4.35
CA GLY A 248 -18.21 4.45 5.45
C GLY A 248 -16.99 3.55 5.59
N HIS A 249 -16.17 3.40 4.53
CA HIS A 249 -14.96 2.58 4.62
C HIS A 249 -13.95 3.14 5.63
N GLU A 250 -13.98 4.44 5.93
CA GLU A 250 -13.19 5.09 6.96
C GLU A 250 -13.49 4.57 8.38
N MET A 251 -14.66 3.90 8.57
CA MET A 251 -15.11 3.34 9.84
C MET A 251 -15.17 1.80 9.86
N TRP A 252 -14.88 1.12 8.74
CA TRP A 252 -15.13 -0.33 8.61
C TRP A 252 -13.88 -1.16 8.37
N TYR A 253 -12.72 -0.52 8.21
CA TYR A 253 -11.48 -1.20 7.85
C TYR A 253 -10.34 -0.93 8.83
N TYR A 254 -9.57 -1.97 9.10
CA TYR A 254 -8.40 -1.94 9.97
C TYR A 254 -7.11 -1.95 9.12
N PRO A 255 -6.10 -1.14 9.47
CA PRO A 255 -6.09 -0.08 10.49
C PRO A 255 -6.53 1.29 9.96
N GLY A 256 -7.25 1.33 8.84
CA GLY A 256 -7.76 2.58 8.23
C GLY A 256 -8.51 3.47 9.21
N GLU A 257 -9.40 2.89 10.04
CA GLU A 257 -10.10 3.65 11.08
C GLU A 257 -9.13 4.17 12.16
N THR A 258 -8.10 3.42 12.53
CA THR A 258 -7.09 3.88 13.48
C THR A 258 -6.36 5.13 12.94
N ASN A 259 -5.96 5.08 11.66
CA ASN A 259 -5.35 6.23 10.99
C ASN A 259 -6.32 7.42 10.92
N PHE A 260 -7.58 7.18 10.57
CA PHE A 260 -8.62 8.21 10.47
C PHE A 260 -8.86 8.94 11.81
N ARG A 261 -8.88 8.19 12.92
CA ARG A 261 -9.03 8.75 14.28
C ARG A 261 -7.82 9.53 14.76
N ALA A 262 -6.63 9.21 14.25
CA ALA A 262 -5.35 9.83 14.64
C ALA A 262 -4.89 10.95 13.69
N ALA A 263 -5.62 11.21 12.61
CA ALA A 263 -5.23 12.18 11.59
C ALA A 263 -5.20 13.62 12.13
N ASP A 264 -4.17 14.39 11.76
CA ASP A 264 -4.20 15.86 11.90
C ASP A 264 -4.99 16.48 10.75
N VAL A 265 -4.89 15.87 9.55
CA VAL A 265 -5.55 16.35 8.34
C VAL A 265 -6.24 15.17 7.65
N ILE A 266 -7.54 15.32 7.38
CA ILE A 266 -8.33 14.36 6.60
C ILE A 266 -8.56 14.94 5.20
N VAL A 267 -8.12 14.20 4.18
CA VAL A 267 -8.30 14.57 2.78
C VAL A 267 -9.42 13.71 2.18
N ILE A 268 -10.58 14.31 1.93
CA ILE A 268 -11.69 13.65 1.22
C ILE A 268 -11.39 13.78 -0.27
N ASN A 269 -10.87 12.72 -0.87
CA ASN A 269 -10.51 12.69 -2.28
C ASN A 269 -11.67 12.22 -3.17
N LYS A 270 -11.63 12.58 -4.46
CA LYS A 270 -12.70 12.32 -5.45
C LYS A 270 -14.04 12.96 -5.06
N ALA A 271 -13.98 14.09 -4.35
CA ALA A 271 -15.16 14.75 -3.77
C ALA A 271 -16.16 15.21 -4.83
N GLY A 272 -15.70 15.62 -6.02
CA GLY A 272 -16.55 16.01 -7.15
C GLY A 272 -17.22 14.85 -7.86
N GLU A 273 -16.71 13.62 -7.70
CA GLU A 273 -17.29 12.44 -8.35
C GLU A 273 -18.51 11.90 -7.57
N ASN A 274 -18.56 12.12 -6.25
CA ASN A 274 -19.68 11.72 -5.41
C ASN A 274 -20.01 12.76 -4.34
N PRO A 275 -20.50 13.96 -4.71
CA PRO A 275 -20.78 15.04 -3.77
C PRO A 275 -21.92 14.73 -2.79
N SER A 276 -22.83 13.82 -3.14
CA SER A 276 -23.98 13.44 -2.30
C SER A 276 -23.58 12.74 -0.99
N ASP A 277 -22.45 12.05 -0.96
CA ASP A 277 -21.98 11.30 0.22
C ASP A 277 -20.97 12.08 1.09
N ILE A 278 -20.51 13.26 0.65
CA ILE A 278 -19.61 14.12 1.45
C ILE A 278 -20.20 14.44 2.84
N PRO A 279 -21.50 14.80 2.98
CA PRO A 279 -22.09 15.06 4.31
C PRO A 279 -21.99 13.86 5.25
N ARG A 280 -22.15 12.63 4.75
CA ARG A 280 -22.00 11.41 5.53
C ARG A 280 -20.57 11.23 6.04
N ILE A 281 -19.58 11.42 5.18
CA ILE A 281 -18.16 11.35 5.56
C ILE A 281 -17.84 12.42 6.61
N LYS A 282 -18.32 13.66 6.42
CA LYS A 282 -18.14 14.76 7.41
C LYS A 282 -18.81 14.45 8.74
N THR A 283 -19.95 13.78 8.75
CA THR A 283 -20.58 13.28 9.98
C THR A 283 -19.69 12.28 10.70
N ASN A 284 -19.11 11.32 9.97
CA ASN A 284 -18.16 10.35 10.54
C ASN A 284 -16.91 11.03 11.08
N ILE A 285 -16.39 12.06 10.40
CA ILE A 285 -15.26 12.88 10.90
C ILE A 285 -15.66 13.55 12.22
N GLY A 286 -16.83 14.20 12.26
CA GLY A 286 -17.31 14.87 13.48
C GLY A 286 -17.43 13.94 14.69
N HIS A 287 -17.77 12.66 14.46
CA HIS A 287 -17.86 11.67 15.53
C HIS A 287 -16.52 11.06 15.93
N ALA A 288 -15.65 10.77 14.96
CA ALA A 288 -14.44 9.99 15.19
C ALA A 288 -13.21 10.85 15.45
N ASN A 289 -13.10 12.01 14.79
CA ASN A 289 -11.97 12.92 14.88
C ASN A 289 -12.37 14.38 14.60
N PRO A 290 -13.11 15.04 15.53
CA PRO A 290 -13.65 16.39 15.33
C PRO A 290 -12.58 17.50 15.23
N ASN A 291 -11.34 17.21 15.61
CA ASN A 291 -10.25 18.18 15.62
C ASN A 291 -9.42 18.17 14.33
N ALA A 292 -9.63 17.19 13.43
CA ALA A 292 -8.89 17.11 12.19
C ALA A 292 -9.26 18.28 11.26
N GLU A 293 -8.25 18.85 10.60
CA GLU A 293 -8.46 19.76 9.49
C GLU A 293 -8.95 18.97 8.27
N VAL A 294 -10.01 19.45 7.58
CA VAL A 294 -10.63 18.72 6.46
C VAL A 294 -10.37 19.45 5.16
N ILE A 295 -9.86 18.72 4.18
CA ILE A 295 -9.63 19.17 2.81
C ILE A 295 -10.44 18.30 1.86
N GLU A 296 -11.11 18.90 0.88
CA GLU A 296 -11.73 18.18 -0.24
C GLU A 296 -10.85 18.30 -1.48
N THR A 297 -10.66 17.20 -2.19
CA THR A 297 -9.84 17.14 -3.40
C THR A 297 -10.51 16.31 -4.48
N ASP A 298 -10.11 16.56 -5.73
CA ASP A 298 -10.43 15.75 -6.91
C ASP A 298 -9.16 15.11 -7.48
N MET A 299 -9.38 14.13 -8.37
CA MET A 299 -8.31 13.58 -9.19
C MET A 299 -8.38 14.21 -10.58
N GLU A 300 -7.37 14.98 -10.97
CA GLU A 300 -7.21 15.49 -12.33
C GLU A 300 -6.45 14.48 -13.16
N LEU A 301 -7.08 13.98 -14.25
CA LEU A 301 -6.53 12.98 -15.14
C LEU A 301 -5.98 13.66 -16.41
N TYR A 302 -4.77 13.29 -16.83
CA TYR A 302 -4.15 13.81 -18.03
C TYR A 302 -3.29 12.75 -18.74
N PRO A 303 -3.32 12.68 -20.09
CA PRO A 303 -2.54 11.72 -20.84
C PRO A 303 -1.07 12.15 -20.96
N ASP A 304 -0.17 11.20 -21.10
CA ASP A 304 1.27 11.44 -21.37
C ASP A 304 1.53 11.97 -22.77
N LYS A 305 0.64 11.65 -23.71
CA LYS A 305 0.71 12.04 -25.12
C LYS A 305 -0.68 12.18 -25.72
N LYS A 306 -0.74 12.82 -26.88
CA LYS A 306 -2.01 13.01 -27.62
C LYS A 306 -2.29 11.80 -28.50
N ILE A 307 -3.23 10.96 -28.10
CA ILE A 307 -3.85 9.91 -28.94
C ILE A 307 -5.37 10.14 -28.86
N ASP A 308 -6.01 10.34 -30.00
CA ASP A 308 -7.47 10.37 -30.05
C ASP A 308 -8.01 8.95 -29.87
N ILE A 309 -8.83 8.77 -28.83
CA ILE A 309 -9.44 7.47 -28.49
C ILE A 309 -10.96 7.48 -28.69
N LYS A 310 -11.55 8.60 -29.15
CA LYS A 310 -13.00 8.70 -29.34
C LYS A 310 -13.49 7.69 -30.37
N GLY A 311 -14.44 6.83 -29.96
CA GLY A 311 -15.02 5.78 -30.80
C GLY A 311 -14.07 4.61 -31.14
N LYS A 312 -12.82 4.62 -30.63
CA LYS A 312 -11.88 3.51 -30.81
C LYS A 312 -12.12 2.42 -29.79
N LYS A 313 -11.86 1.18 -30.18
CA LYS A 313 -11.81 0.04 -29.27
C LYS A 313 -10.57 0.13 -28.41
N VAL A 314 -10.75 0.24 -27.09
CA VAL A 314 -9.66 0.32 -26.15
C VAL A 314 -9.71 -0.80 -25.11
N ILE A 315 -8.54 -1.29 -24.74
CA ILE A 315 -8.38 -2.15 -23.56
C ILE A 315 -7.75 -1.33 -22.44
N VAL A 316 -8.34 -1.42 -21.26
CA VAL A 316 -7.88 -0.63 -20.09
C VAL A 316 -7.05 -1.50 -19.18
N VAL A 317 -5.85 -1.03 -18.83
CA VAL A 317 -4.96 -1.66 -17.83
C VAL A 317 -4.88 -0.74 -16.62
N GLU A 318 -5.22 -1.26 -15.44
CA GLU A 318 -5.26 -0.48 -14.19
C GLU A 318 -4.23 -0.99 -13.19
N ASP A 319 -3.94 -0.16 -12.19
CA ASP A 319 -3.14 -0.52 -11.02
C ASP A 319 -3.70 -1.77 -10.33
N GLY A 320 -2.91 -2.83 -10.31
CA GLY A 320 -3.31 -4.15 -9.81
C GLY A 320 -3.86 -4.11 -8.38
N PRO A 321 -3.12 -3.62 -7.39
CA PRO A 321 -3.58 -3.50 -6.00
C PRO A 321 -4.89 -2.74 -5.84
N THR A 322 -5.05 -1.62 -6.54
CA THR A 322 -6.26 -0.78 -6.48
C THR A 322 -7.52 -1.56 -6.90
N VAL A 323 -7.44 -2.29 -8.01
CA VAL A 323 -8.62 -2.99 -8.55
C VAL A 323 -8.79 -4.40 -7.99
N THR A 324 -7.77 -5.01 -7.39
CA THR A 324 -7.88 -6.31 -6.71
C THR A 324 -8.20 -6.14 -5.22
N HIS A 325 -7.19 -6.03 -4.36
CA HIS A 325 -7.37 -5.93 -2.90
C HIS A 325 -8.11 -4.64 -2.49
N GLY A 326 -7.91 -3.54 -3.21
CA GLY A 326 -8.61 -2.28 -3.00
C GLY A 326 -10.11 -2.36 -3.29
N GLY A 327 -10.57 -3.38 -4.04
CA GLY A 327 -11.98 -3.62 -4.36
C GLY A 327 -12.59 -2.55 -5.26
N MET A 328 -11.77 -1.77 -6.00
CA MET A 328 -12.26 -0.82 -6.99
C MET A 328 -12.62 -1.55 -8.28
N LYS A 329 -13.77 -1.20 -8.89
CA LYS A 329 -14.19 -1.77 -10.19
C LYS A 329 -13.36 -1.26 -11.35
N PHE A 330 -12.79 -0.06 -11.22
CA PHE A 330 -12.04 0.66 -12.24
C PHE A 330 -11.10 1.68 -11.59
N GLY A 331 -10.19 2.26 -12.38
CA GLY A 331 -9.26 3.30 -11.96
C GLY A 331 -9.18 4.46 -12.96
N ALA A 332 -8.04 5.13 -13.01
CA ALA A 332 -7.81 6.35 -13.78
C ALA A 332 -7.91 6.15 -15.30
N GLY A 333 -7.43 5.01 -15.79
CA GLY A 333 -7.49 4.67 -17.23
C GLY A 333 -8.91 4.51 -17.73
N TYR A 334 -9.74 3.79 -16.98
CA TYR A 334 -11.14 3.59 -17.31
C TYR A 334 -11.93 4.90 -17.31
N GLU A 335 -11.78 5.71 -16.25
CA GLU A 335 -12.46 7.00 -16.16
C GLU A 335 -12.07 7.93 -17.31
N TYR A 336 -10.77 7.97 -17.64
CA TYR A 336 -10.29 8.75 -18.76
C TYR A 336 -10.88 8.25 -20.10
N ALA A 337 -10.85 6.95 -20.36
CA ALA A 337 -11.37 6.33 -21.59
C ALA A 337 -12.86 6.61 -21.76
N LYS A 338 -13.64 6.41 -20.68
CA LYS A 338 -15.09 6.66 -20.67
C LYS A 338 -15.43 8.13 -20.93
N LYS A 339 -14.73 9.06 -20.24
CA LYS A 339 -14.94 10.51 -20.40
C LYS A 339 -14.61 11.00 -21.81
N ASN A 340 -13.66 10.35 -22.49
CA ASN A 340 -13.25 10.72 -23.85
C ASN A 340 -13.97 9.91 -24.95
N GLY A 341 -15.03 9.15 -24.58
CA GLY A 341 -15.91 8.47 -25.54
C GLY A 341 -15.27 7.30 -26.28
N ALA A 342 -14.34 6.59 -25.64
CA ALA A 342 -13.78 5.35 -26.17
C ALA A 342 -14.77 4.18 -26.06
N ASP A 343 -14.65 3.19 -26.93
CA ASP A 343 -15.34 1.90 -26.87
C ASP A 343 -14.49 0.93 -26.02
N ILE A 344 -14.83 0.80 -24.74
CA ILE A 344 -14.07 -0.02 -23.78
C ILE A 344 -14.49 -1.48 -23.96
N ILE A 345 -13.56 -2.32 -24.40
CA ILE A 345 -13.81 -3.74 -24.60
C ILE A 345 -13.72 -4.53 -23.30
N ASP A 346 -14.48 -5.64 -23.21
CA ASP A 346 -14.42 -6.56 -22.08
C ASP A 346 -13.11 -7.39 -22.12
N PRO A 347 -12.16 -7.16 -21.20
CA PRO A 347 -10.87 -7.83 -21.22
C PRO A 347 -10.96 -9.32 -20.85
N ARG A 348 -12.07 -9.79 -20.25
CA ARG A 348 -12.27 -11.19 -19.87
C ARG A 348 -12.33 -12.10 -21.08
N ILE A 349 -12.73 -11.57 -22.25
CA ILE A 349 -12.81 -12.32 -23.51
C ILE A 349 -11.42 -12.75 -23.98
N SER A 350 -10.41 -11.89 -23.80
CA SER A 350 -9.01 -12.15 -24.22
C SER A 350 -8.11 -12.64 -23.09
N ALA A 351 -8.62 -12.71 -21.85
CA ALA A 351 -7.83 -13.09 -20.70
C ALA A 351 -7.23 -14.50 -20.84
N THR A 352 -5.92 -14.63 -20.56
CA THR A 352 -5.17 -15.88 -20.62
C THR A 352 -4.52 -16.21 -19.28
N GLY A 353 -4.15 -17.47 -19.09
CA GLY A 353 -3.36 -17.95 -17.96
C GLY A 353 -3.86 -17.48 -16.59
N SER A 354 -2.97 -16.86 -15.82
CA SER A 354 -3.20 -16.39 -14.46
C SER A 354 -4.32 -15.32 -14.36
N LEU A 355 -4.57 -14.54 -15.42
CA LEU A 355 -5.64 -13.53 -15.40
C LEU A 355 -7.03 -14.14 -15.30
N LYS A 356 -7.26 -15.35 -15.84
CA LYS A 356 -8.52 -16.07 -15.67
C LYS A 356 -8.82 -16.39 -14.21
N GLU A 357 -7.80 -16.72 -13.44
CA GLU A 357 -7.93 -16.99 -12.01
C GLU A 357 -8.19 -15.70 -11.23
N VAL A 358 -7.55 -14.60 -11.62
CA VAL A 358 -7.79 -13.28 -11.03
C VAL A 358 -9.26 -12.89 -11.21
N TYR A 359 -9.86 -13.02 -12.40
CA TYR A 359 -11.27 -12.72 -12.62
C TYR A 359 -12.22 -13.67 -11.86
N ARG A 360 -11.82 -14.92 -11.61
CA ARG A 360 -12.61 -15.82 -10.75
C ARG A 360 -12.56 -15.43 -9.28
N LYS A 361 -11.43 -14.91 -8.83
CA LYS A 361 -11.22 -14.48 -7.44
C LYS A 361 -11.84 -13.12 -7.14
N TYR A 362 -11.84 -12.23 -8.12
CA TYR A 362 -12.31 -10.84 -8.00
C TYR A 362 -13.44 -10.60 -9.01
N ASP A 363 -14.63 -11.04 -8.66
CA ASP A 363 -15.85 -11.03 -9.50
C ASP A 363 -16.34 -9.61 -9.85
N HIS A 364 -15.90 -8.59 -9.11
CA HIS A 364 -16.20 -7.18 -9.40
C HIS A 364 -15.39 -6.61 -10.58
N LEU A 365 -14.37 -7.33 -11.07
CA LEU A 365 -13.56 -6.91 -12.21
C LEU A 365 -14.28 -7.27 -13.53
N GLU A 366 -14.80 -6.26 -14.22
CA GLU A 366 -15.57 -6.48 -15.45
C GLU A 366 -14.94 -5.84 -16.69
N SER A 367 -14.37 -4.64 -16.56
CA SER A 367 -14.02 -3.79 -17.69
C SER A 367 -12.55 -3.39 -17.74
N VAL A 368 -11.72 -3.94 -16.85
CA VAL A 368 -10.30 -3.58 -16.75
C VAL A 368 -9.41 -4.79 -16.55
N LEU A 369 -8.18 -4.74 -17.08
CA LEU A 369 -7.11 -5.67 -16.78
C LEU A 369 -6.32 -5.15 -15.58
N PRO A 370 -6.15 -5.92 -14.50
CA PRO A 370 -5.22 -5.56 -13.45
C PRO A 370 -3.76 -5.73 -13.95
N ALA A 371 -2.93 -4.71 -13.75
CA ALA A 371 -1.50 -4.82 -13.96
C ALA A 371 -0.93 -5.79 -12.91
N MET A 372 -0.69 -7.03 -13.32
CA MET A 372 -0.13 -8.09 -12.48
C MET A 372 1.27 -8.42 -12.98
N GLY A 373 2.22 -8.62 -12.08
CA GLY A 373 3.59 -8.88 -12.54
C GLY A 373 4.59 -9.26 -11.47
N TYR A 374 4.21 -10.20 -10.60
CA TYR A 374 5.16 -10.79 -9.64
C TYR A 374 6.19 -11.72 -10.30
N TYR A 375 5.83 -12.35 -11.43
CA TYR A 375 6.66 -13.37 -12.10
C TYR A 375 6.57 -13.24 -13.62
N GLY A 376 7.62 -13.70 -14.34
CA GLY A 376 7.71 -13.61 -15.79
C GLY A 376 6.48 -14.16 -16.53
N LYS A 377 5.90 -15.27 -16.05
CA LYS A 377 4.69 -15.86 -16.64
C LYS A 377 3.46 -14.95 -16.56
N GLN A 378 3.30 -14.20 -15.47
CA GLN A 378 2.16 -13.26 -15.34
C GLN A 378 2.29 -12.08 -16.32
N LEU A 379 3.54 -11.64 -16.60
CA LEU A 379 3.81 -10.63 -17.63
C LEU A 379 3.51 -11.14 -19.03
N GLU A 380 3.85 -12.40 -19.30
CA GLU A 380 3.51 -13.07 -20.56
C GLU A 380 1.99 -13.19 -20.74
N ASP A 381 1.27 -13.63 -19.70
CA ASP A 381 -0.20 -13.75 -19.71
C ASP A 381 -0.87 -12.38 -19.94
N LEU A 382 -0.36 -11.32 -19.29
CA LEU A 382 -0.86 -9.96 -19.46
C LEU A 382 -0.60 -9.43 -20.88
N THR A 383 0.63 -9.62 -21.39
CA THR A 383 1.00 -9.25 -22.76
C THR A 383 0.11 -9.96 -23.79
N GLU A 384 -0.05 -11.28 -23.65
CA GLU A 384 -0.87 -12.08 -24.53
C GLU A 384 -2.33 -11.66 -24.50
N SER A 385 -2.88 -11.37 -23.31
CA SER A 385 -4.27 -10.91 -23.16
C SER A 385 -4.50 -9.57 -23.83
N ILE A 386 -3.54 -8.65 -23.76
CA ILE A 386 -3.60 -7.35 -24.43
C ILE A 386 -3.54 -7.54 -25.95
N ASN A 387 -2.56 -8.27 -26.47
CA ASN A 387 -2.34 -8.43 -27.91
C ASN A 387 -3.47 -9.22 -28.61
N LYS A 388 -4.16 -10.12 -27.88
CA LYS A 388 -5.32 -10.86 -28.36
C LYS A 388 -6.65 -10.11 -28.22
N SER A 389 -6.67 -8.96 -27.60
CA SER A 389 -7.92 -8.23 -27.25
C SER A 389 -8.69 -7.69 -28.45
N GLY A 390 -8.00 -7.44 -29.56
CA GLY A 390 -8.57 -6.74 -30.72
C GLY A 390 -8.76 -5.23 -30.47
N ALA A 391 -8.15 -4.68 -29.42
CA ALA A 391 -8.13 -3.24 -29.16
C ALA A 391 -7.21 -2.51 -30.17
N GLU A 392 -7.52 -1.25 -30.41
CA GLU A 392 -6.70 -0.34 -31.23
C GLU A 392 -5.69 0.44 -30.37
N VAL A 393 -6.01 0.63 -29.08
CA VAL A 393 -5.18 1.39 -28.13
C VAL A 393 -5.29 0.73 -26.75
N VAL A 394 -4.17 0.64 -26.02
CA VAL A 394 -4.16 0.38 -24.59
C VAL A 394 -4.28 1.69 -23.85
N VAL A 395 -5.22 1.82 -22.93
CA VAL A 395 -5.29 2.93 -21.97
C VAL A 395 -4.79 2.42 -20.63
N SER A 396 -3.63 2.93 -20.20
CA SER A 396 -2.97 2.49 -18.99
C SER A 396 -3.16 3.50 -17.86
N GLY A 397 -3.85 3.10 -16.80
CA GLY A 397 -4.02 3.87 -15.56
C GLY A 397 -3.06 3.47 -14.42
N THR A 398 -2.13 2.53 -14.68
CA THR A 398 -1.09 2.17 -13.72
C THR A 398 0.03 3.21 -13.69
N PRO A 399 0.67 3.49 -12.52
CA PRO A 399 1.79 4.42 -12.42
C PRO A 399 3.04 4.00 -13.21
N VAL A 400 3.17 2.71 -13.55
CA VAL A 400 4.30 2.16 -14.30
C VAL A 400 4.13 2.36 -15.80
N ASP A 401 5.22 2.69 -16.47
CA ASP A 401 5.30 2.62 -17.92
C ASP A 401 5.34 1.15 -18.37
N ILE A 402 4.17 0.58 -18.65
CA ILE A 402 4.03 -0.82 -19.02
C ILE A 402 4.78 -1.18 -20.32
N THR A 403 5.12 -0.21 -21.18
CA THR A 403 5.88 -0.45 -22.42
C THR A 403 7.32 -0.89 -22.16
N LYS A 404 7.84 -0.66 -20.95
CA LYS A 404 9.18 -1.10 -20.55
C LYS A 404 9.24 -2.55 -20.10
N VAL A 405 8.09 -3.10 -19.70
CA VAL A 405 8.00 -4.44 -19.10
C VAL A 405 7.18 -5.42 -19.95
N LEU A 406 6.27 -4.90 -20.79
CA LEU A 406 5.42 -5.70 -21.68
C LEU A 406 5.78 -5.45 -23.15
N LYS A 407 5.73 -6.49 -23.98
CA LYS A 407 5.85 -6.40 -25.44
C LYS A 407 4.47 -6.24 -26.06
N VAL A 408 3.96 -5.02 -26.05
CA VAL A 408 2.62 -4.69 -26.57
C VAL A 408 2.72 -4.23 -28.00
N ASP A 409 1.91 -4.80 -28.88
CA ASP A 409 1.93 -4.56 -30.35
C ASP A 409 1.12 -3.32 -30.77
N ILE A 410 0.28 -2.79 -29.89
CA ILE A 410 -0.60 -1.64 -30.14
C ILE A 410 -0.19 -0.41 -29.31
N PRO A 411 -0.54 0.81 -29.76
CA PRO A 411 -0.19 2.03 -29.03
C PRO A 411 -0.72 2.04 -27.59
N VAL A 412 0.13 2.47 -26.65
CA VAL A 412 -0.23 2.63 -25.23
C VAL A 412 -0.38 4.12 -24.93
N LEU A 413 -1.54 4.51 -24.41
CA LEU A 413 -1.82 5.84 -23.86
C LEU A 413 -1.76 5.75 -22.33
N HIS A 414 -0.74 6.34 -21.73
CA HIS A 414 -0.58 6.34 -20.29
C HIS A 414 -1.32 7.53 -19.67
N ILE A 415 -2.14 7.27 -18.67
CA ILE A 415 -2.93 8.27 -17.97
C ILE A 415 -2.27 8.58 -16.62
N ASN A 416 -1.77 9.79 -16.52
CA ASN A 416 -1.28 10.36 -15.27
C ASN A 416 -2.41 10.99 -14.49
N TYR A 417 -2.20 11.15 -13.18
CA TYR A 417 -3.18 11.77 -12.30
C TYR A 417 -2.50 12.56 -11.19
N MET A 418 -3.15 13.67 -10.81
CA MET A 418 -2.72 14.50 -9.69
C MET A 418 -3.91 14.92 -8.82
N ILE A 419 -3.61 15.23 -7.57
CA ILE A 419 -4.60 15.80 -6.65
C ILE A 419 -4.81 17.27 -6.98
N LYS A 420 -6.08 17.68 -7.04
CA LYS A 420 -6.54 19.05 -7.19
C LYS A 420 -7.41 19.44 -6.01
N GLU A 421 -7.00 20.47 -5.28
CA GLU A 421 -7.74 20.98 -4.13
C GLU A 421 -9.05 21.64 -4.57
N ARG A 422 -10.14 21.31 -3.90
CA ARG A 422 -11.46 21.98 -4.00
C ARG A 422 -11.67 22.95 -2.86
N THR A 423 -11.37 22.50 -1.64
CA THR A 423 -11.45 23.31 -0.42
C THR A 423 -10.18 23.09 0.39
N GLY A 424 -9.77 24.11 1.14
CA GLY A 424 -8.54 24.08 1.92
C GLY A 424 -7.28 24.19 1.06
N HIS A 425 -6.12 24.29 1.72
CA HIS A 425 -4.84 24.46 1.04
C HIS A 425 -3.75 23.63 1.73
N ILE A 426 -3.30 22.57 1.09
CA ILE A 426 -2.24 21.68 1.60
C ILE A 426 -0.94 22.47 1.84
N ASP A 427 -0.62 23.40 0.94
CA ASP A 427 0.58 24.24 1.05
C ASP A 427 0.58 25.10 2.34
N ALA A 428 -0.57 25.69 2.70
CA ALA A 428 -0.72 26.47 3.92
C ALA A 428 -0.54 25.60 5.21
N ILE A 429 -1.03 24.38 5.18
CA ILE A 429 -0.84 23.43 6.30
C ILE A 429 0.64 23.09 6.45
N VAL A 430 1.32 22.79 5.34
CA VAL A 430 2.77 22.49 5.32
C VAL A 430 3.55 23.72 5.82
N ASP A 431 3.20 24.94 5.40
CA ASP A 431 3.84 26.18 5.89
C ASP A 431 3.69 26.35 7.41
N LYS A 432 2.50 26.13 7.94
CA LYS A 432 2.23 26.19 9.38
C LYS A 432 3.05 25.16 10.14
N PHE A 433 3.16 23.94 9.58
CA PHE A 433 3.95 22.86 10.13
C PHE A 433 5.46 23.15 10.14
N LEU A 434 5.99 23.69 9.06
CA LEU A 434 7.42 24.00 8.95
C LEU A 434 7.88 25.11 9.90
N LYS A 435 6.97 26.04 10.28
CA LYS A 435 7.23 27.14 11.20
C LYS A 435 7.22 26.73 12.69
N LYS A 436 6.60 25.63 13.05
CA LYS A 436 6.65 25.03 14.37
C LYS A 436 8.01 24.34 14.61
#